data_d982f49ae2996efac5b80b6524696329
#
_entry.id   d982f49ae2996efac5b80b6524696329
#
_cell.length_a   1.000
_cell.length_b   1.000
_cell.length_c   1.000
_cell.angle_alpha   90.00
_cell.angle_beta   90.00
_cell.angle_gamma   90.00
#
_symmetry.space_group_name_H-M   'P 1'
#
loop_
_entity.id
_entity.type
_entity.pdbx_description
1 polymer ?
#
loop_
_entity_poly.entity_id
_entity_poly.type
_entity_poly.pdbx_seq_one_letter_code
_entity_poly.pdbx_strand_id
1 'polypeptide(L)'
;MTELPVLDAEEQRVLGCLLEKQVTVPATYPLTLNALRTACNQTSSREPVMDLDEKTVETTARALRDRGLLRIVWADTGRRVLKYHQTLSEVLALPDDEKALVTVLLLRGAQSPGELRTRTERLHAFADRDAVEAVLTRLAGRTEPLVRRLDRRPREQDHRWVHLLGPVAEPVADVAHAPSAAPAVDLEVPLADGPDARDERIRATYAAVASAYGEATVGVLDDSPFERWVLDRVAEVVRGRPVVDVGCGTGVVSAYLDEAGVDVRGIDLSPEMVAEARALHPALRFDVGDLRRLIRPETADGWGAVVSFYSLIHFAASELPDVVAALARPLAPGGMLVVGTQAGRAVRHLTTWYDREIDLHWVHREPEDLLSAMTAAGLVDLEWYRRGPIGEERTERLYVLGRRP
;
A
#
# COMPACT_ATOMS: atom_id res chain seq x y z
N MET A 1 -43.91 9.22 -4.04
CA MET A 1 -42.77 8.65 -4.80
C MET A 1 -41.53 9.43 -4.31
N THR A 2 -40.60 8.82 -3.64
CA THR A 2 -39.41 9.51 -3.14
C THR A 2 -38.38 9.43 -4.25
N GLU A 3 -38.07 10.54 -4.89
CA GLU A 3 -37.06 10.65 -5.94
C GLU A 3 -35.72 10.07 -5.43
N LEU A 4 -34.99 9.34 -6.30
CA LEU A 4 -33.68 8.76 -5.91
C LEU A 4 -32.73 9.87 -5.46
N PRO A 5 -31.97 9.67 -4.38
CA PRO A 5 -31.00 10.66 -3.95
C PRO A 5 -29.86 10.77 -4.97
N VAL A 6 -29.62 11.97 -5.46
CA VAL A 6 -28.43 12.27 -6.28
C VAL A 6 -27.28 12.60 -5.31
N LEU A 7 -26.25 11.76 -5.30
CA LEU A 7 -25.07 11.86 -4.42
C LEU A 7 -23.88 12.39 -5.21
N ASP A 8 -23.15 13.34 -4.65
CA ASP A 8 -21.85 13.71 -5.19
C ASP A 8 -20.76 12.67 -4.85
N ALA A 9 -19.53 12.88 -5.32
CA ALA A 9 -18.44 11.92 -5.14
C ALA A 9 -18.06 11.70 -3.66
N GLU A 10 -18.11 12.74 -2.84
CA GLU A 10 -17.80 12.68 -1.40
C GLU A 10 -18.92 11.98 -0.63
N GLU A 11 -20.17 12.28 -0.97
CA GLU A 11 -21.35 11.64 -0.40
C GLU A 11 -21.39 10.13 -0.74
N GLN A 12 -21.08 9.74 -1.97
CA GLN A 12 -20.93 8.34 -2.38
C GLN A 12 -19.85 7.64 -1.56
N ARG A 13 -18.69 8.29 -1.37
CA ARG A 13 -17.60 7.76 -0.57
C ARG A 13 -17.99 7.58 0.89
N VAL A 14 -18.58 8.57 1.53
CA VAL A 14 -18.99 8.52 2.94
C VAL A 14 -20.04 7.42 3.16
N LEU A 15 -21.09 7.36 2.33
CA LEU A 15 -22.13 6.35 2.46
C LEU A 15 -21.62 4.95 2.13
N GLY A 16 -20.82 4.79 1.07
CA GLY A 16 -20.20 3.51 0.72
C GLY A 16 -19.32 2.96 1.84
N CYS A 17 -18.53 3.82 2.49
CA CYS A 17 -17.71 3.43 3.66
C CYS A 17 -18.56 3.02 4.85
N LEU A 18 -19.62 3.74 5.15
CA LEU A 18 -20.51 3.40 6.26
C LEU A 18 -21.26 2.08 6.02
N LEU A 19 -21.74 1.84 4.79
CA LEU A 19 -22.35 0.57 4.40
C LEU A 19 -21.37 -0.60 4.53
N GLU A 20 -20.14 -0.43 4.05
CA GLU A 20 -19.08 -1.44 4.15
C GLU A 20 -18.75 -1.75 5.60
N LYS A 21 -18.46 -0.72 6.42
CA LYS A 21 -18.02 -0.90 7.80
C LYS A 21 -19.11 -1.41 8.72
N GLN A 22 -20.37 -1.18 8.41
CA GLN A 22 -21.50 -1.78 9.12
C GLN A 22 -21.44 -3.31 9.10
N VAL A 23 -20.97 -3.90 8.01
CA VAL A 23 -20.87 -5.36 7.84
C VAL A 23 -19.51 -5.87 8.28
N THR A 24 -18.42 -5.18 7.89
CA THR A 24 -17.05 -5.71 8.05
C THR A 24 -16.46 -5.48 9.44
N VAL A 25 -16.93 -4.47 10.19
CA VAL A 25 -16.43 -4.15 11.55
C VAL A 25 -17.58 -3.79 12.50
N PRO A 26 -18.58 -4.66 12.68
CA PRO A 26 -19.80 -4.36 13.46
C PRO A 26 -19.51 -3.99 14.92
N ALA A 27 -18.42 -4.49 15.50
CA ALA A 27 -18.04 -4.20 16.89
C ALA A 27 -17.69 -2.72 17.13
N THR A 28 -17.20 -2.00 16.11
CA THR A 28 -16.83 -0.59 16.21
C THR A 28 -17.82 0.35 15.53
N TYR A 29 -18.78 -0.21 14.82
CA TYR A 29 -19.84 0.54 14.16
C TYR A 29 -20.95 0.93 15.16
N PRO A 30 -21.56 2.12 15.08
CA PRO A 30 -21.34 3.24 14.16
C PRO A 30 -19.96 3.90 14.33
N LEU A 31 -19.44 4.52 13.26
CA LEU A 31 -18.07 5.06 13.22
C LEU A 31 -17.96 6.43 13.91
N THR A 32 -16.83 6.70 14.54
CA THR A 32 -16.43 8.08 14.92
C THR A 32 -16.00 8.86 13.67
N LEU A 33 -15.90 10.20 13.76
CA LEU A 33 -15.45 11.03 12.63
C LEU A 33 -14.07 10.62 12.12
N ASN A 34 -13.12 10.41 13.02
CA ASN A 34 -11.78 9.96 12.63
C ASN A 34 -11.78 8.57 11.96
N ALA A 35 -12.56 7.61 12.48
CA ALA A 35 -12.69 6.28 11.87
C ALA A 35 -13.37 6.37 10.49
N LEU A 36 -14.36 7.25 10.31
CA LEU A 36 -15.01 7.49 9.03
C LEU A 36 -14.04 8.12 8.02
N ARG A 37 -13.29 9.16 8.42
CA ARG A 37 -12.24 9.76 7.58
C ARG A 37 -11.20 8.73 7.15
N THR A 38 -10.70 7.92 8.08
CA THR A 38 -9.77 6.83 7.78
C THR A 38 -10.37 5.85 6.78
N ALA A 39 -11.65 5.48 6.93
CA ALA A 39 -12.33 4.59 5.98
C ALA A 39 -12.52 5.21 4.60
N CYS A 40 -12.79 6.52 4.51
CA CYS A 40 -12.92 7.25 3.23
C CYS A 40 -11.61 7.32 2.46
N ASN A 41 -10.49 7.47 3.15
CA ASN A 41 -9.16 7.68 2.58
C ASN A 41 -8.35 6.38 2.43
N GLN A 42 -8.97 5.21 2.62
CA GLN A 42 -8.30 3.93 2.34
C GLN A 42 -7.82 3.89 0.89
N THR A 43 -6.57 3.45 0.69
CA THR A 43 -5.97 3.31 -0.65
C THR A 43 -6.40 2.04 -1.37
N SER A 44 -6.91 1.05 -0.61
CA SER A 44 -7.47 -0.19 -1.15
C SER A 44 -9.00 -0.15 -1.14
N SER A 45 -9.62 -0.83 -2.11
CA SER A 45 -11.08 -0.96 -2.21
C SER A 45 -11.83 0.37 -2.41
N ARG A 46 -11.16 1.40 -2.95
CA ARG A 46 -11.69 2.73 -3.25
C ARG A 46 -11.24 3.17 -4.64
N GLU A 47 -12.16 3.59 -5.48
CA GLU A 47 -11.88 4.13 -6.81
C GLU A 47 -12.79 5.34 -7.07
N PRO A 48 -12.22 6.54 -7.29
CA PRO A 48 -10.79 6.88 -7.14
C PRO A 48 -10.35 6.88 -5.67
N VAL A 49 -9.05 6.80 -5.40
CA VAL A 49 -8.51 7.09 -4.07
C VAL A 49 -8.72 8.57 -3.77
N MET A 50 -9.20 8.88 -2.56
CA MET A 50 -9.43 10.26 -2.11
C MET A 50 -8.59 10.57 -0.88
N ASP A 51 -8.29 11.85 -0.66
CA ASP A 51 -7.65 12.36 0.56
C ASP A 51 -8.55 13.48 1.16
N LEU A 52 -9.62 13.05 1.83
CA LEU A 52 -10.58 13.95 2.44
C LEU A 52 -10.12 14.38 3.82
N ASP A 53 -10.08 15.69 4.07
CA ASP A 53 -9.82 16.21 5.39
C ASP A 53 -11.02 15.99 6.34
N GLU A 54 -10.79 16.18 7.63
CA GLU A 54 -11.81 15.94 8.66
C GLU A 54 -13.02 16.88 8.48
N LYS A 55 -12.78 18.14 8.10
CA LYS A 55 -13.82 19.15 7.89
C LYS A 55 -14.72 18.76 6.71
N THR A 56 -14.16 18.30 5.62
CA THR A 56 -14.88 17.83 4.44
C THR A 56 -15.77 16.63 4.80
N VAL A 57 -15.21 15.60 5.48
CA VAL A 57 -15.99 14.43 5.91
C VAL A 57 -17.13 14.82 6.86
N GLU A 58 -16.87 15.73 7.83
CA GLU A 58 -17.90 16.20 8.75
C GLU A 58 -19.01 16.98 8.02
N THR A 59 -18.64 17.88 7.11
CA THR A 59 -19.60 18.68 6.33
C THR A 59 -20.48 17.79 5.46
N THR A 60 -19.87 16.84 4.73
CA THR A 60 -20.59 15.85 3.91
C THR A 60 -21.53 14.99 4.78
N ALA A 61 -21.06 14.51 5.92
CA ALA A 61 -21.90 13.71 6.83
C ALA A 61 -23.09 14.52 7.38
N ARG A 62 -22.93 15.81 7.66
CA ARG A 62 -24.04 16.69 8.06
C ARG A 62 -25.05 16.92 6.95
N ALA A 63 -24.58 17.15 5.72
CA ALA A 63 -25.45 17.28 4.55
C ALA A 63 -26.28 15.99 4.31
N LEU A 64 -25.65 14.83 4.42
CA LEU A 64 -26.33 13.53 4.30
C LEU A 64 -27.34 13.31 5.44
N ARG A 65 -27.05 13.75 6.68
CA ARG A 65 -28.00 13.72 7.80
C ARG A 65 -29.23 14.58 7.50
N ASP A 66 -29.02 15.78 7.01
CA ASP A 66 -30.12 16.72 6.72
C ASP A 66 -31.02 16.22 5.58
N ARG A 67 -30.50 15.33 4.71
CA ARG A 67 -31.23 14.59 3.69
C ARG A 67 -31.84 13.26 4.17
N GLY A 68 -31.64 12.90 5.44
CA GLY A 68 -32.16 11.64 6.01
C GLY A 68 -31.41 10.38 5.58
N LEU A 69 -30.23 10.52 4.96
CA LEU A 69 -29.42 9.39 4.46
C LEU A 69 -28.34 8.91 5.47
N LEU A 70 -28.21 9.63 6.59
CA LEU A 70 -27.30 9.36 7.67
C LEU A 70 -27.91 9.80 9.01
N ARG A 71 -27.60 9.11 10.09
CA ARG A 71 -27.91 9.52 11.48
C ARG A 71 -26.62 9.75 12.25
N ILE A 72 -26.60 10.83 13.06
CA ILE A 72 -25.54 11.09 14.01
C ILE A 72 -26.07 10.69 15.39
N VAL A 73 -25.40 9.76 16.05
CA VAL A 73 -25.80 9.20 17.34
C VAL A 73 -24.72 9.45 18.40
N TRP A 74 -25.11 9.48 19.67
CA TRP A 74 -24.16 9.58 20.78
C TRP A 74 -23.73 8.18 21.22
N ALA A 75 -22.44 8.00 21.54
CA ALA A 75 -22.01 6.75 22.17
C ALA A 75 -22.43 6.74 23.65
N ASP A 76 -23.04 5.64 24.10
CA ASP A 76 -23.54 5.45 25.47
C ASP A 76 -22.43 5.24 26.52
N THR A 77 -21.16 5.27 26.15
CA THR A 77 -20.03 4.96 27.03
C THR A 77 -19.31 6.22 27.50
N GLY A 78 -19.80 6.89 28.53
CA GLY A 78 -19.09 7.85 29.41
C GLY A 78 -18.41 9.10 28.81
N ARG A 79 -18.02 9.10 27.55
CA ARG A 79 -17.58 10.27 26.78
C ARG A 79 -18.57 10.53 25.65
N ARG A 80 -19.05 11.77 25.57
CA ARG A 80 -19.96 12.22 24.50
C ARG A 80 -19.20 12.27 23.15
N VAL A 81 -19.07 11.12 22.48
CA VAL A 81 -18.46 11.00 21.15
C VAL A 81 -19.57 10.84 20.12
N LEU A 82 -19.59 11.70 19.11
CA LEU A 82 -20.48 11.58 17.97
C LEU A 82 -20.09 10.38 17.10
N LYS A 83 -21.09 9.60 16.72
CA LYS A 83 -20.94 8.46 15.82
C LYS A 83 -21.89 8.57 14.63
N TYR A 84 -21.46 8.11 13.49
CA TYR A 84 -22.10 8.22 12.19
C TYR A 84 -22.64 6.87 11.76
N HIS A 85 -23.95 6.82 11.44
CA HIS A 85 -24.68 5.63 11.03
C HIS A 85 -25.43 5.90 9.72
N GLN A 86 -25.23 5.08 8.69
CA GLN A 86 -25.96 5.21 7.42
C GLN A 86 -27.42 4.78 7.57
N THR A 87 -28.30 5.43 6.85
CA THR A 87 -29.71 5.05 6.72
C THR A 87 -30.13 4.81 5.27
N LEU A 88 -29.17 4.89 4.33
CA LEU A 88 -29.40 4.72 2.90
C LEU A 88 -30.02 3.35 2.60
N SER A 89 -29.55 2.28 3.25
CA SER A 89 -30.09 0.94 3.05
C SER A 89 -31.54 0.81 3.51
N GLU A 90 -31.95 1.55 4.56
CA GLU A 90 -33.32 1.60 5.04
C GLU A 90 -34.20 2.41 4.07
N VAL A 91 -33.71 3.59 3.63
CA VAL A 91 -34.42 4.47 2.69
C VAL A 91 -34.67 3.80 1.35
N LEU A 92 -33.70 3.05 0.83
CA LEU A 92 -33.80 2.34 -0.44
C LEU A 92 -34.34 0.91 -0.29
N ALA A 93 -34.68 0.47 0.92
CA ALA A 93 -35.15 -0.90 1.23
C ALA A 93 -34.25 -1.98 0.59
N LEU A 94 -32.94 -1.95 0.87
CA LEU A 94 -31.96 -2.86 0.29
C LEU A 94 -31.80 -4.12 1.17
N PRO A 95 -32.15 -5.31 0.68
CA PRO A 95 -31.72 -6.57 1.28
C PRO A 95 -30.18 -6.72 1.21
N ASP A 96 -29.62 -7.64 1.96
CA ASP A 96 -28.16 -7.74 2.15
C ASP A 96 -27.38 -8.00 0.86
N ASP A 97 -27.92 -8.80 -0.07
CA ASP A 97 -27.35 -9.07 -1.39
C ASP A 97 -27.30 -7.79 -2.27
N GLU A 98 -28.38 -7.03 -2.31
CA GLU A 98 -28.45 -5.75 -3.03
C GLU A 98 -27.57 -4.70 -2.38
N LYS A 99 -27.58 -4.62 -1.03
CA LYS A 99 -26.74 -3.70 -0.26
C LYS A 99 -25.26 -3.93 -0.57
N ALA A 100 -24.81 -5.18 -0.65
CA ALA A 100 -23.42 -5.52 -0.95
C ALA A 100 -22.99 -5.00 -2.34
N LEU A 101 -23.83 -5.21 -3.36
CA LEU A 101 -23.54 -4.74 -4.72
C LEU A 101 -23.52 -3.22 -4.81
N VAL A 102 -24.53 -2.54 -4.22
CA VAL A 102 -24.59 -1.07 -4.20
C VAL A 102 -23.38 -0.50 -3.45
N THR A 103 -22.95 -1.12 -2.35
CA THR A 103 -21.76 -0.70 -1.58
C THR A 103 -20.51 -0.72 -2.46
N VAL A 104 -20.25 -1.79 -3.18
CA VAL A 104 -19.06 -1.89 -4.05
C VAL A 104 -19.15 -0.91 -5.20
N LEU A 105 -20.32 -0.73 -5.80
CA LEU A 105 -20.52 0.23 -6.89
C LEU A 105 -20.32 1.69 -6.43
N LEU A 106 -20.75 2.06 -5.22
CA LEU A 106 -20.51 3.39 -4.64
C LEU A 106 -19.01 3.65 -4.36
N LEU A 107 -18.28 2.61 -3.96
CA LEU A 107 -16.87 2.73 -3.59
C LEU A 107 -15.90 2.63 -4.76
N ARG A 108 -16.32 1.97 -5.87
CA ARG A 108 -15.42 1.62 -6.97
C ARG A 108 -15.96 1.96 -8.37
N GLY A 109 -17.13 2.56 -8.46
CA GLY A 109 -17.72 2.86 -9.77
C GLY A 109 -18.15 1.62 -10.54
N ALA A 110 -18.05 1.66 -11.88
CA ALA A 110 -18.55 0.62 -12.77
C ALA A 110 -17.77 -0.69 -12.68
N GLN A 111 -18.47 -1.83 -12.46
CA GLN A 111 -17.87 -3.15 -12.22
C GLN A 111 -18.55 -4.22 -13.09
N SER A 112 -17.78 -5.25 -13.51
CA SER A 112 -18.32 -6.47 -14.10
C SER A 112 -18.92 -7.39 -13.03
N PRO A 113 -19.82 -8.33 -13.38
CA PRO A 113 -20.37 -9.30 -12.43
C PRO A 113 -19.29 -10.18 -11.78
N GLY A 114 -18.22 -10.52 -12.51
CA GLY A 114 -17.09 -11.26 -11.97
C GLY A 114 -16.31 -10.46 -10.92
N GLU A 115 -16.05 -9.17 -11.18
CA GLU A 115 -15.42 -8.27 -10.21
C GLU A 115 -16.30 -8.08 -8.97
N LEU A 116 -17.60 -7.90 -9.15
CA LEU A 116 -18.57 -7.75 -8.05
C LEU A 116 -18.60 -8.99 -7.17
N ARG A 117 -18.63 -10.19 -7.74
CA ARG A 117 -18.60 -11.44 -6.99
C ARG A 117 -17.39 -11.50 -6.05
N THR A 118 -16.21 -11.20 -6.56
CA THR A 118 -14.96 -11.24 -5.77
C THR A 118 -14.94 -10.13 -4.70
N ARG A 119 -15.40 -8.92 -5.05
CA ARG A 119 -15.30 -7.73 -4.21
C ARG A 119 -16.37 -7.65 -3.12
N THR A 120 -17.47 -8.41 -3.27
CA THR A 120 -18.54 -8.49 -2.27
C THR A 120 -18.37 -9.62 -1.27
N GLU A 121 -17.41 -10.53 -1.42
CA GLU A 121 -17.27 -11.75 -0.62
C GLU A 121 -17.32 -11.50 0.90
N ARG A 122 -16.75 -10.39 1.38
CA ARG A 122 -16.77 -10.01 2.80
C ARG A 122 -18.05 -9.29 3.24
N LEU A 123 -18.91 -8.89 2.29
CA LEU A 123 -20.19 -8.21 2.54
C LEU A 123 -21.35 -9.17 2.39
N HIS A 124 -21.35 -9.92 1.29
CA HIS A 124 -22.30 -10.99 0.96
C HIS A 124 -21.63 -11.93 -0.05
N ALA A 125 -21.53 -13.21 0.29
CA ALA A 125 -20.92 -14.22 -0.58
C ALA A 125 -21.94 -14.72 -1.61
N PHE A 126 -21.71 -14.42 -2.88
CA PHE A 126 -22.50 -14.96 -4.00
C PHE A 126 -21.95 -16.32 -4.44
N ALA A 127 -22.85 -17.27 -4.72
CA ALA A 127 -22.48 -18.61 -5.16
C ALA A 127 -21.65 -18.58 -6.46
N ASP A 128 -22.11 -17.83 -7.43
CA ASP A 128 -21.51 -17.71 -8.74
C ASP A 128 -21.79 -16.34 -9.37
N ARG A 129 -21.34 -16.15 -10.60
CA ARG A 129 -21.55 -14.94 -11.38
C ARG A 129 -23.03 -14.72 -11.75
N ASP A 130 -23.75 -15.79 -12.01
CA ASP A 130 -25.17 -15.70 -12.45
C ASP A 130 -26.04 -15.22 -11.28
N ALA A 131 -25.70 -15.58 -10.04
CA ALA A 131 -26.33 -15.06 -8.84
C ALA A 131 -26.16 -13.54 -8.72
N VAL A 132 -24.95 -12.99 -9.02
CA VAL A 132 -24.70 -11.54 -9.05
C VAL A 132 -25.57 -10.89 -10.16
N GLU A 133 -25.56 -11.45 -11.36
CA GLU A 133 -26.31 -10.92 -12.50
C GLU A 133 -27.82 -10.89 -12.24
N ALA A 134 -28.36 -11.89 -11.55
CA ALA A 134 -29.77 -11.94 -11.15
C ALA A 134 -30.14 -10.78 -10.20
N VAL A 135 -29.27 -10.48 -9.21
CA VAL A 135 -29.50 -9.37 -8.29
C VAL A 135 -29.35 -8.02 -8.98
N LEU A 136 -28.37 -7.87 -9.87
CA LEU A 136 -28.19 -6.65 -10.67
C LEU A 136 -29.41 -6.39 -11.58
N THR A 137 -29.95 -7.45 -12.20
CA THR A 137 -31.16 -7.37 -13.02
C THR A 137 -32.38 -6.96 -12.17
N ARG A 138 -32.50 -7.48 -10.94
CA ARG A 138 -33.55 -7.08 -10.00
C ARG A 138 -33.41 -5.60 -9.60
N LEU A 139 -32.22 -5.12 -9.30
CA LEU A 139 -31.92 -3.71 -9.00
C LEU A 139 -32.25 -2.79 -10.17
N ALA A 140 -31.97 -3.21 -11.40
CA ALA A 140 -32.30 -2.46 -12.64
C ALA A 140 -33.80 -2.50 -12.98
N GLY A 141 -34.52 -3.54 -12.56
CA GLY A 141 -35.96 -3.71 -12.79
C GLY A 141 -36.86 -3.03 -11.75
N ARG A 142 -36.30 -2.32 -10.76
CA ARG A 142 -37.08 -1.56 -9.77
C ARG A 142 -37.86 -0.42 -10.47
N THR A 143 -38.96 0.03 -9.87
CA THR A 143 -39.73 1.20 -10.33
C THR A 143 -38.79 2.43 -10.46
N GLU A 144 -37.84 2.58 -9.53
CA GLU A 144 -36.72 3.51 -9.61
C GLU A 144 -35.43 2.68 -9.69
N PRO A 145 -34.88 2.47 -10.89
CA PRO A 145 -33.70 1.64 -11.07
C PRO A 145 -32.49 2.18 -10.29
N LEU A 146 -31.81 1.32 -9.52
CA LEU A 146 -30.64 1.70 -8.74
C LEU A 146 -29.33 1.45 -9.46
N VAL A 147 -29.34 0.61 -10.50
CA VAL A 147 -28.18 0.29 -11.32
C VAL A 147 -28.55 0.27 -12.80
N ARG A 148 -27.56 0.45 -13.63
CA ARG A 148 -27.68 0.36 -15.10
C ARG A 148 -26.54 -0.48 -15.66
N ARG A 149 -26.86 -1.34 -16.61
CA ARG A 149 -25.88 -2.04 -17.42
C ARG A 149 -25.32 -1.10 -18.48
N LEU A 150 -24.00 -1.06 -18.59
CA LEU A 150 -23.29 -0.32 -19.62
C LEU A 150 -23.09 -1.19 -20.87
N ASP A 151 -22.96 -0.55 -22.00
CA ASP A 151 -22.62 -1.24 -23.24
C ASP A 151 -21.22 -1.85 -23.13
N ARG A 152 -21.05 -3.05 -23.71
CA ARG A 152 -19.78 -3.76 -23.71
C ARG A 152 -18.77 -3.01 -24.58
N ARG A 153 -17.62 -2.73 -24.01
CA ARG A 153 -16.54 -2.09 -24.75
C ARG A 153 -15.83 -3.08 -25.69
N PRO A 154 -15.21 -2.59 -26.79
CA PRO A 154 -14.36 -3.43 -27.62
C PRO A 154 -13.26 -4.08 -26.78
N ARG A 155 -13.15 -5.43 -26.87
CA ARG A 155 -12.21 -6.30 -26.12
C ARG A 155 -12.59 -6.62 -24.67
N GLU A 156 -13.66 -6.10 -24.10
CA GLU A 156 -14.17 -6.58 -22.81
C GLU A 156 -14.99 -7.86 -23.02
N GLN A 157 -14.77 -8.85 -22.16
CA GLN A 157 -15.53 -10.10 -22.19
C GLN A 157 -16.93 -9.92 -21.59
N ASP A 158 -17.07 -8.98 -20.63
CA ASP A 158 -18.26 -8.79 -19.83
C ASP A 158 -18.80 -7.37 -19.91
N HIS A 159 -20.12 -7.23 -19.71
CA HIS A 159 -20.75 -5.95 -19.46
C HIS A 159 -20.39 -5.46 -18.05
N ARG A 160 -20.30 -4.13 -17.89
CA ARG A 160 -20.17 -3.48 -16.58
C ARG A 160 -21.52 -2.93 -16.12
N TRP A 161 -21.67 -2.85 -14.83
CA TRP A 161 -22.80 -2.26 -14.16
C TRP A 161 -22.38 -1.06 -13.35
N VAL A 162 -23.24 -0.04 -13.30
CA VAL A 162 -23.01 1.21 -12.59
C VAL A 162 -24.23 1.57 -11.76
N HIS A 163 -24.04 2.20 -10.60
CA HIS A 163 -25.16 2.73 -9.82
C HIS A 163 -25.73 4.00 -10.44
N LEU A 164 -27.00 4.32 -10.12
CA LEU A 164 -27.71 5.51 -10.58
C LEU A 164 -27.96 6.54 -9.47
N LEU A 165 -27.24 6.41 -8.36
CA LEU A 165 -27.36 7.29 -7.19
C LEU A 165 -26.52 8.58 -7.31
N GLY A 166 -26.09 8.96 -8.49
CA GLY A 166 -25.30 10.18 -8.74
C GLY A 166 -24.30 10.00 -9.88
N PRO A 167 -23.59 11.06 -10.24
CA PRO A 167 -22.57 10.97 -11.29
C PRO A 167 -21.49 9.98 -10.85
N VAL A 168 -21.30 8.97 -11.65
CA VAL A 168 -20.15 8.07 -11.54
C VAL A 168 -19.10 8.66 -12.46
N ALA A 169 -17.87 8.75 -12.01
CA ALA A 169 -16.77 8.97 -12.91
C ALA A 169 -16.87 7.89 -13.97
N GLU A 170 -17.41 8.24 -15.15
CA GLU A 170 -17.41 7.30 -16.26
C GLU A 170 -15.95 6.93 -16.46
N PRO A 171 -15.62 5.63 -16.46
CA PRO A 171 -14.35 5.25 -17.01
C PRO A 171 -14.40 5.81 -18.43
N VAL A 172 -13.62 6.86 -18.68
CA VAL A 172 -13.55 7.53 -19.99
C VAL A 172 -13.47 6.42 -21.00
N ALA A 173 -14.44 6.41 -21.98
CA ALA A 173 -14.43 5.43 -23.03
C ALA A 173 -13.01 5.40 -23.57
N ASP A 174 -12.40 4.22 -23.64
CA ASP A 174 -11.18 4.04 -24.42
C ASP A 174 -11.48 4.47 -25.88
N VAL A 175 -11.46 5.77 -26.13
CA VAL A 175 -10.77 6.25 -27.29
C VAL A 175 -9.41 5.66 -27.10
N ALA A 176 -9.05 4.69 -27.99
CA ALA A 176 -7.77 3.98 -27.87
C ALA A 176 -6.79 4.82 -27.07
N HIS A 177 -6.82 4.64 -25.77
CA HIS A 177 -5.76 5.12 -24.94
C HIS A 177 -4.63 4.12 -25.29
N ALA A 178 -3.88 4.57 -26.22
CA ALA A 178 -2.62 5.18 -25.81
C ALA A 178 -2.88 5.81 -24.45
N PRO A 179 -2.40 5.16 -23.35
CA PRO A 179 -2.74 5.61 -22.01
C PRO A 179 -2.67 7.13 -22.04
N SER A 180 -3.85 7.80 -21.87
CA SER A 180 -3.87 9.17 -21.39
C SER A 180 -3.36 9.00 -20.00
N ALA A 181 -2.07 9.06 -19.97
CA ALA A 181 -1.28 9.20 -18.81
C ALA A 181 -1.87 10.41 -18.05
N ALA A 182 -2.53 10.20 -16.98
CA ALA A 182 -2.02 10.80 -15.75
C ALA A 182 -0.51 10.71 -15.94
N PRO A 183 0.24 11.83 -16.12
CA PRO A 183 1.55 11.82 -16.77
C PRO A 183 2.28 10.63 -16.19
N ALA A 184 2.63 9.68 -17.08
CA ALA A 184 3.02 8.34 -16.67
C ALA A 184 4.09 8.60 -15.63
N VAL A 185 3.85 8.16 -14.37
CA VAL A 185 4.76 8.54 -13.28
C VAL A 185 6.11 8.17 -13.79
N ASP A 186 6.92 9.17 -14.09
CA ASP A 186 8.23 8.96 -14.65
C ASP A 186 9.10 8.36 -13.54
N LEU A 187 9.19 7.05 -13.54
CA LEU A 187 10.00 6.30 -12.58
C LEU A 187 11.51 6.43 -12.87
N GLU A 188 11.88 7.17 -13.93
CA GLU A 188 13.26 7.46 -14.30
C GLU A 188 13.76 8.80 -13.71
N VAL A 189 12.89 9.59 -13.09
CA VAL A 189 13.24 10.87 -12.43
C VAL A 189 14.53 10.81 -11.58
N PRO A 190 14.78 9.76 -10.77
CA PRO A 190 16.03 9.69 -10.01
C PRO A 190 17.30 9.73 -10.87
N LEU A 191 17.21 9.29 -12.13
CA LEU A 191 18.33 9.26 -13.10
C LEU A 191 18.43 10.47 -14.02
N ALA A 192 17.61 11.51 -13.85
CA ALA A 192 17.56 12.66 -14.76
C ALA A 192 18.96 13.27 -15.03
N ASP A 193 19.81 13.30 -13.99
CA ASP A 193 21.19 13.82 -14.07
C ASP A 193 22.25 12.69 -14.06
N GLY A 194 21.82 11.43 -14.26
CA GLY A 194 22.66 10.25 -14.26
C GLY A 194 22.89 9.60 -12.88
N PRO A 195 23.45 8.38 -12.87
CA PRO A 195 23.58 7.59 -11.65
C PRO A 195 24.54 8.19 -10.61
N ASP A 196 25.63 8.81 -11.05
CA ASP A 196 26.60 9.42 -10.13
C ASP A 196 26.00 10.64 -9.40
N ALA A 197 25.24 11.46 -10.09
CA ALA A 197 24.54 12.60 -9.49
C ALA A 197 23.47 12.17 -8.50
N ARG A 198 22.72 11.10 -8.83
CA ARG A 198 21.77 10.48 -7.90
C ARG A 198 22.48 9.97 -6.63
N ASP A 199 23.56 9.20 -6.78
CA ASP A 199 24.31 8.65 -5.65
C ASP A 199 24.88 9.76 -4.76
N GLU A 200 25.31 10.88 -5.35
CA GLU A 200 25.77 12.04 -4.60
C GLU A 200 24.63 12.70 -3.82
N ARG A 201 23.45 12.88 -4.43
CA ARG A 201 22.25 13.38 -3.73
C ARG A 201 21.87 12.48 -2.55
N ILE A 202 21.92 11.16 -2.73
CA ILE A 202 21.66 10.19 -1.65
C ILE A 202 22.67 10.40 -0.51
N ARG A 203 23.98 10.41 -0.79
CA ARG A 203 25.01 10.61 0.23
C ARG A 203 24.83 11.94 0.96
N ALA A 204 24.68 13.04 0.22
CA ALA A 204 24.51 14.37 0.82
C ALA A 204 23.27 14.45 1.72
N THR A 205 22.14 13.86 1.27
CA THR A 205 20.92 13.83 2.06
C THR A 205 21.11 13.04 3.36
N TYR A 206 21.60 11.81 3.28
CA TYR A 206 21.76 10.97 4.45
C TYR A 206 22.87 11.47 5.40
N ALA A 207 23.89 12.12 4.86
CA ALA A 207 24.88 12.82 5.70
C ALA A 207 24.24 13.97 6.51
N ALA A 208 23.37 14.75 5.88
CA ALA A 208 22.69 15.87 6.53
C ALA A 208 21.73 15.44 7.67
N VAL A 209 21.15 14.24 7.57
CA VAL A 209 20.10 13.78 8.50
C VAL A 209 20.54 12.64 9.43
N ALA A 210 21.76 12.10 9.32
CA ALA A 210 22.20 10.87 9.97
C ALA A 210 21.86 10.80 11.47
N SER A 211 22.22 11.81 12.24
CA SER A 211 21.98 11.85 13.69
C SER A 211 20.48 11.92 14.03
N ALA A 212 19.75 12.84 13.38
CA ALA A 212 18.29 12.96 13.61
C ALA A 212 17.53 11.69 13.17
N TYR A 213 17.97 11.06 12.09
CA TYR A 213 17.44 9.79 11.63
C TYR A 213 17.74 8.66 12.63
N GLY A 214 18.96 8.62 13.19
CA GLY A 214 19.36 7.67 14.23
C GLY A 214 18.44 7.77 15.45
N GLU A 215 18.26 8.98 15.97
CA GLU A 215 17.35 9.23 17.10
C GLU A 215 15.91 8.82 16.81
N ALA A 216 15.40 9.11 15.61
CA ALA A 216 14.02 8.81 15.22
C ALA A 216 13.76 7.32 14.93
N THR A 217 14.80 6.54 14.65
CA THR A 217 14.67 5.10 14.32
C THR A 217 14.91 4.17 15.50
N VAL A 218 15.33 4.69 16.67
CA VAL A 218 15.43 3.90 17.90
C VAL A 218 14.08 3.29 18.24
N GLY A 219 14.01 1.96 18.37
CA GLY A 219 12.79 1.24 18.72
C GLY A 219 11.71 1.18 17.61
N VAL A 220 11.99 1.64 16.39
CA VAL A 220 10.99 1.64 15.30
C VAL A 220 10.44 0.24 14.99
N LEU A 221 11.22 -0.81 15.19
CA LEU A 221 10.77 -2.19 15.01
C LEU A 221 9.83 -2.66 16.13
N ASP A 222 9.84 -2.03 17.31
CA ASP A 222 8.93 -2.39 18.40
C ASP A 222 7.47 -2.17 18.02
N ASP A 223 7.21 -1.11 17.25
CA ASP A 223 5.89 -0.77 16.72
C ASP A 223 5.62 -1.35 15.33
N SER A 224 6.53 -2.19 14.81
CA SER A 224 6.48 -2.76 13.45
C SER A 224 6.39 -4.30 13.46
N PRO A 225 5.27 -4.89 13.93
CA PRO A 225 5.15 -6.34 14.13
C PRO A 225 5.29 -7.15 12.83
N PHE A 226 4.93 -6.59 11.68
CA PHE A 226 5.06 -7.27 10.40
C PHE A 226 6.52 -7.36 9.94
N GLU A 227 7.28 -6.27 10.09
CA GLU A 227 8.71 -6.24 9.81
C GLU A 227 9.46 -7.23 10.70
N ARG A 228 9.15 -7.28 12.00
CA ARG A 228 9.72 -8.29 12.90
C ARG A 228 9.41 -9.71 12.43
N TRP A 229 8.16 -9.99 12.07
CA TRP A 229 7.80 -11.31 11.55
C TRP A 229 8.59 -11.69 10.29
N VAL A 230 8.85 -10.74 9.38
CA VAL A 230 9.70 -11.00 8.20
C VAL A 230 11.14 -11.29 8.61
N LEU A 231 11.70 -10.54 9.57
CA LEU A 231 13.06 -10.71 10.05
C LEU A 231 13.23 -11.99 10.87
N ASP A 232 12.26 -12.36 11.70
CA ASP A 232 12.24 -13.66 12.42
C ASP A 232 12.29 -14.81 11.42
N ARG A 233 11.55 -14.71 10.34
CA ARG A 233 11.55 -15.69 9.27
C ARG A 233 12.91 -15.79 8.55
N VAL A 234 13.62 -14.66 8.39
CA VAL A 234 15.01 -14.66 7.92
C VAL A 234 15.89 -15.43 8.88
N ALA A 235 15.84 -15.12 10.18
CA ALA A 235 16.63 -15.77 11.21
C ALA A 235 16.41 -17.30 11.25
N GLU A 236 15.16 -17.75 11.13
CA GLU A 236 14.82 -19.18 11.08
C GLU A 236 15.41 -19.91 9.85
N VAL A 237 15.44 -19.23 8.71
CA VAL A 237 15.84 -19.85 7.43
C VAL A 237 17.35 -19.92 7.26
N VAL A 238 18.10 -18.91 7.73
CA VAL A 238 19.55 -18.81 7.44
C VAL A 238 20.37 -19.88 8.14
N ARG A 239 19.91 -20.44 9.27
CA ARG A 239 20.51 -21.59 9.95
C ARG A 239 22.02 -21.48 10.17
N GLY A 240 22.47 -20.34 10.73
CA GLY A 240 23.88 -20.09 11.02
C GLY A 240 24.73 -19.63 9.83
N ARG A 241 24.13 -19.39 8.66
CA ARG A 241 24.79 -18.71 7.55
C ARG A 241 24.80 -17.21 7.78
N PRO A 242 25.85 -16.47 7.34
CA PRO A 242 25.90 -15.03 7.51
C PRO A 242 24.83 -14.31 6.70
N VAL A 243 24.36 -13.17 7.22
CA VAL A 243 23.39 -12.28 6.60
C VAL A 243 24.03 -10.93 6.32
N VAL A 244 23.63 -10.27 5.26
CA VAL A 244 23.96 -8.86 4.99
C VAL A 244 22.72 -8.01 4.91
N ASP A 245 22.75 -6.88 5.61
CA ASP A 245 21.76 -5.81 5.58
C ASP A 245 22.30 -4.69 4.67
N VAL A 246 21.72 -4.53 3.49
CA VAL A 246 22.23 -3.58 2.48
C VAL A 246 21.36 -2.33 2.42
N GLY A 247 21.99 -1.16 2.52
CA GLY A 247 21.34 0.10 2.83
C GLY A 247 20.89 0.09 4.29
N CYS A 248 21.78 -0.36 5.18
CA CYS A 248 21.46 -0.61 6.60
C CYS A 248 21.13 0.66 7.40
N GLY A 249 21.41 1.84 6.85
CA GLY A 249 21.21 3.12 7.54
C GLY A 249 21.91 3.11 8.90
N THR A 250 21.15 3.36 9.96
CA THR A 250 21.60 3.39 11.35
C THR A 250 21.67 2.01 12.03
N GLY A 251 21.47 0.91 11.27
CA GLY A 251 21.70 -0.45 11.73
C GLY A 251 20.55 -1.13 12.48
N VAL A 252 19.34 -0.59 12.43
CA VAL A 252 18.17 -1.11 13.17
C VAL A 252 17.84 -2.56 12.80
N VAL A 253 17.82 -2.88 11.50
CA VAL A 253 17.57 -4.25 11.01
C VAL A 253 18.71 -5.18 11.40
N SER A 254 19.96 -4.71 11.25
CA SER A 254 21.15 -5.45 11.66
C SER A 254 21.12 -5.79 13.16
N ALA A 255 20.76 -4.82 14.02
CA ALA A 255 20.66 -5.03 15.47
C ALA A 255 19.59 -6.06 15.82
N TYR A 256 18.42 -5.97 15.21
CA TYR A 256 17.35 -6.94 15.43
C TYR A 256 17.77 -8.38 15.05
N LEU A 257 18.44 -8.54 13.91
CA LEU A 257 18.93 -9.86 13.48
C LEU A 257 20.04 -10.42 14.39
N ASP A 258 20.92 -9.55 14.90
CA ASP A 258 21.95 -9.96 15.88
C ASP A 258 21.32 -10.42 17.19
N GLU A 259 20.32 -9.70 17.71
CA GLU A 259 19.55 -10.10 18.89
C GLU A 259 18.84 -11.45 18.69
N ALA A 260 18.43 -11.76 17.46
CA ALA A 260 17.89 -13.07 17.08
C ALA A 260 18.99 -14.15 16.88
N GLY A 261 20.26 -13.84 17.13
CA GLY A 261 21.39 -14.77 17.05
C GLY A 261 21.95 -14.99 15.64
N VAL A 262 21.71 -14.07 14.70
CA VAL A 262 22.20 -14.13 13.32
C VAL A 262 23.54 -13.42 13.20
N ASP A 263 24.54 -14.06 12.55
CA ASP A 263 25.78 -13.37 12.14
C ASP A 263 25.46 -12.40 11.01
N VAL A 264 25.34 -11.11 11.33
CA VAL A 264 24.91 -10.07 10.41
C VAL A 264 25.99 -9.01 10.21
N ARG A 265 26.06 -8.47 8.98
CA ARG A 265 26.89 -7.33 8.59
C ARG A 265 26.04 -6.28 7.91
N GLY A 266 26.13 -5.01 8.32
CA GLY A 266 25.49 -3.89 7.65
C GLY A 266 26.39 -3.23 6.61
N ILE A 267 25.81 -2.80 5.49
CA ILE A 267 26.50 -2.02 4.44
C ILE A 267 25.62 -0.85 4.05
N ASP A 268 26.17 0.36 4.05
CA ASP A 268 25.48 1.56 3.58
C ASP A 268 26.36 2.42 2.67
N LEU A 269 25.74 3.18 1.78
CA LEU A 269 26.43 4.08 0.85
C LEU A 269 26.95 5.33 1.55
N SER A 270 26.29 5.77 2.64
CA SER A 270 26.66 6.98 3.42
C SER A 270 27.65 6.64 4.53
N PRO A 271 28.85 7.24 4.53
CA PRO A 271 29.78 7.13 5.64
C PRO A 271 29.21 7.61 6.98
N GLU A 272 28.36 8.63 6.96
CA GLU A 272 27.73 9.21 8.17
C GLU A 272 26.70 8.26 8.76
N MET A 273 25.89 7.57 7.94
CA MET A 273 25.00 6.53 8.41
C MET A 273 25.75 5.37 9.03
N VAL A 274 26.86 4.94 8.41
CA VAL A 274 27.74 3.90 8.97
C VAL A 274 28.37 4.34 10.28
N ALA A 275 28.75 5.61 10.40
CA ALA A 275 29.30 6.15 11.65
C ALA A 275 28.25 6.14 12.75
N GLU A 276 27.02 6.52 12.45
CA GLU A 276 25.89 6.48 13.39
C GLU A 276 25.55 5.04 13.79
N ALA A 277 25.48 4.11 12.82
CA ALA A 277 25.24 2.69 13.08
C ALA A 277 26.30 2.10 14.05
N ARG A 278 27.58 2.44 13.86
CA ARG A 278 28.67 2.01 14.75
C ARG A 278 28.56 2.63 16.14
N ALA A 279 28.08 3.86 16.25
CA ALA A 279 27.86 4.52 17.53
C ALA A 279 26.71 3.89 18.32
N LEU A 280 25.60 3.58 17.64
CA LEU A 280 24.42 2.96 18.24
C LEU A 280 24.63 1.47 18.56
N HIS A 281 25.38 0.75 17.70
CA HIS A 281 25.57 -0.71 17.80
C HIS A 281 27.06 -1.09 17.73
N PRO A 282 27.88 -0.74 18.73
CA PRO A 282 29.35 -0.88 18.69
C PRO A 282 29.85 -2.33 18.59
N ALA A 283 29.03 -3.31 18.90
CA ALA A 283 29.38 -4.73 18.80
C ALA A 283 29.20 -5.29 17.37
N LEU A 284 28.47 -4.57 16.50
CA LEU A 284 28.17 -5.03 15.14
C LEU A 284 29.16 -4.50 14.10
N ARG A 285 29.17 -5.16 12.96
CA ARG A 285 30.05 -4.82 11.84
C ARG A 285 29.28 -4.03 10.78
N PHE A 286 29.72 -2.81 10.54
CA PHE A 286 29.17 -1.93 9.49
C PHE A 286 30.27 -1.41 8.58
N ASP A 287 30.02 -1.40 7.26
CA ASP A 287 30.96 -0.94 6.28
C ASP A 287 30.31 0.04 5.29
N VAL A 288 31.12 1.00 4.81
CA VAL A 288 30.72 1.85 3.72
C VAL A 288 30.82 1.06 2.42
N GLY A 289 29.75 0.99 1.66
CA GLY A 289 29.73 0.21 0.41
C GLY A 289 28.48 0.46 -0.44
N ASP A 290 28.62 0.14 -1.70
CA ASP A 290 27.56 0.20 -2.68
C ASP A 290 26.89 -1.19 -2.82
N LEU A 291 25.59 -1.28 -2.56
CA LEU A 291 24.83 -2.53 -2.64
C LEU A 291 24.89 -3.18 -4.04
N ARG A 292 25.10 -2.40 -5.11
CA ARG A 292 25.29 -2.92 -6.48
C ARG A 292 26.59 -3.69 -6.66
N ARG A 293 27.55 -3.49 -5.75
CA ARG A 293 28.89 -4.12 -5.74
C ARG A 293 29.02 -5.17 -4.65
N LEU A 294 27.89 -5.68 -4.14
CA LEU A 294 27.88 -6.68 -3.10
C LEU A 294 28.65 -7.93 -3.54
N ILE A 295 29.60 -8.36 -2.72
CA ILE A 295 30.39 -9.57 -2.88
C ILE A 295 29.98 -10.64 -1.90
N ARG A 296 30.42 -11.88 -2.13
CA ARG A 296 30.23 -12.98 -1.18
C ARG A 296 31.00 -12.73 0.10
N PRO A 297 30.52 -13.26 1.24
CA PRO A 297 31.27 -13.20 2.49
C PRO A 297 32.55 -14.04 2.37
N GLU A 298 33.62 -13.62 3.07
CA GLU A 298 34.90 -14.34 3.06
C GLU A 298 34.81 -15.70 3.78
N THR A 299 33.85 -15.84 4.71
CA THR A 299 33.72 -16.96 5.64
C THR A 299 32.75 -18.05 5.16
N ALA A 300 32.05 -17.85 4.04
CA ALA A 300 31.04 -18.78 3.53
C ALA A 300 30.90 -18.74 2.00
N ASP A 301 30.29 -19.77 1.43
CA ASP A 301 30.06 -19.92 -0.02
C ASP A 301 29.07 -18.88 -0.60
N GLY A 302 28.46 -18.08 0.26
CA GLY A 302 27.53 -17.01 -0.07
C GLY A 302 26.72 -16.56 1.17
N TRP A 303 25.94 -15.50 1.00
CA TRP A 303 25.05 -15.02 2.05
C TRP A 303 23.86 -15.96 2.23
N GLY A 304 23.51 -16.26 3.47
CA GLY A 304 22.29 -16.98 3.83
C GLY A 304 21.04 -16.14 3.55
N ALA A 305 21.16 -14.84 3.76
CA ALA A 305 20.18 -13.86 3.28
C ALA A 305 20.85 -12.52 2.94
N VAL A 306 20.25 -11.81 1.99
CA VAL A 306 20.45 -10.39 1.73
C VAL A 306 19.15 -9.68 2.06
N VAL A 307 19.20 -8.78 3.04
CA VAL A 307 18.04 -7.97 3.46
C VAL A 307 18.25 -6.53 2.96
N SER A 308 17.21 -5.96 2.39
CA SER A 308 17.22 -4.60 1.84
C SER A 308 15.89 -3.93 2.19
N PHE A 309 15.86 -3.21 3.30
CA PHE A 309 14.66 -2.46 3.70
C PHE A 309 14.84 -0.98 3.36
N TYR A 310 13.91 -0.49 2.51
CA TYR A 310 13.80 0.93 2.11
C TYR A 310 15.05 1.53 1.46
N SER A 311 15.92 0.69 0.85
CA SER A 311 17.10 1.15 0.12
C SER A 311 16.89 1.16 -1.40
N LEU A 312 16.06 0.25 -1.95
CA LEU A 312 15.77 0.20 -3.38
C LEU A 312 14.83 1.33 -3.86
N ILE A 313 14.30 2.10 -2.95
CA ILE A 313 13.44 3.27 -3.22
C ILE A 313 14.17 4.40 -3.95
N HIS A 314 15.49 4.38 -4.00
CA HIS A 314 16.31 5.41 -4.62
C HIS A 314 16.65 5.12 -6.08
N PHE A 315 16.35 3.93 -6.57
CA PHE A 315 16.70 3.52 -7.92
C PHE A 315 15.55 3.79 -8.89
N ALA A 316 15.89 4.14 -10.14
CA ALA A 316 14.94 4.25 -11.23
C ALA A 316 14.37 2.86 -11.62
N ALA A 317 13.29 2.84 -12.41
CA ALA A 317 12.68 1.57 -12.82
C ALA A 317 13.63 0.78 -13.73
N SER A 318 14.36 1.45 -14.61
CA SER A 318 15.33 0.82 -15.52
C SER A 318 16.51 0.16 -14.82
N GLU A 319 16.86 0.60 -13.60
CA GLU A 319 17.99 0.05 -12.84
C GLU A 319 17.59 -1.18 -12.00
N LEU A 320 16.31 -1.35 -11.71
CA LEU A 320 15.83 -2.34 -10.76
C LEU A 320 16.26 -3.79 -11.10
N PRO A 321 16.20 -4.24 -12.36
CA PRO A 321 16.66 -5.60 -12.72
C PRO A 321 18.14 -5.83 -12.38
N ASP A 322 19.01 -4.89 -12.70
CA ASP A 322 20.45 -4.99 -12.48
C ASP A 322 20.79 -4.94 -10.98
N VAL A 323 20.10 -4.08 -10.23
CA VAL A 323 20.28 -3.96 -8.78
C VAL A 323 19.85 -5.27 -8.10
N VAL A 324 18.68 -5.80 -8.44
CA VAL A 324 18.18 -7.08 -7.89
C VAL A 324 19.12 -8.24 -8.26
N ALA A 325 19.62 -8.29 -9.49
CA ALA A 325 20.59 -9.30 -9.92
C ALA A 325 21.91 -9.18 -9.13
N ALA A 326 22.38 -7.97 -8.85
CA ALA A 326 23.58 -7.75 -8.04
C ALA A 326 23.42 -8.26 -6.59
N LEU A 327 22.24 -8.10 -6.00
CA LEU A 327 21.90 -8.60 -4.66
C LEU A 327 21.71 -10.13 -4.64
N ALA A 328 21.12 -10.71 -5.68
CA ALA A 328 20.89 -12.14 -5.76
C ALA A 328 22.17 -12.96 -6.01
N ARG A 329 23.11 -12.41 -6.79
CA ARG A 329 24.35 -13.11 -7.21
C ARG A 329 25.20 -13.67 -6.06
N PRO A 330 25.42 -12.96 -4.93
CA PRO A 330 26.26 -13.44 -3.85
C PRO A 330 25.52 -14.31 -2.82
N LEU A 331 24.25 -14.61 -2.99
CA LEU A 331 23.52 -15.54 -2.14
C LEU A 331 24.12 -16.94 -2.23
N ALA A 332 24.08 -17.69 -1.15
CA ALA A 332 24.34 -19.14 -1.17
C ALA A 332 23.17 -19.91 -1.84
N PRO A 333 23.37 -21.13 -2.32
CA PRO A 333 22.25 -22.01 -2.70
C PRO A 333 21.25 -22.14 -1.54
N GLY A 334 19.95 -21.94 -1.82
CA GLY A 334 18.89 -21.87 -0.82
C GLY A 334 18.86 -20.58 0.01
N GLY A 335 19.78 -19.65 -0.26
CA GLY A 335 19.77 -18.31 0.37
C GLY A 335 18.61 -17.43 -0.10
N MET A 336 18.28 -16.41 0.67
CA MET A 336 17.09 -15.59 0.46
C MET A 336 17.42 -14.12 0.18
N LEU A 337 16.78 -13.51 -0.80
CA LEU A 337 16.69 -12.06 -0.96
C LEU A 337 15.37 -11.58 -0.36
N VAL A 338 15.45 -10.58 0.52
CA VAL A 338 14.28 -9.93 1.15
C VAL A 338 14.35 -8.44 0.88
N VAL A 339 13.32 -7.92 0.23
CA VAL A 339 13.20 -6.49 -0.09
C VAL A 339 11.96 -5.91 0.56
N GLY A 340 12.13 -4.86 1.36
CA GLY A 340 11.06 -4.02 1.89
C GLY A 340 11.07 -2.65 1.23
N THR A 341 9.91 -2.15 0.78
CA THR A 341 9.77 -0.87 0.08
C THR A 341 8.39 -0.23 0.31
N GLN A 342 8.21 1.01 -0.14
CA GLN A 342 6.88 1.61 -0.24
C GLN A 342 6.13 1.02 -1.44
N ALA A 343 4.86 0.65 -1.20
CA ALA A 343 3.96 0.14 -2.22
C ALA A 343 3.33 1.28 -3.03
N GLY A 344 3.08 1.02 -4.32
CA GLY A 344 2.39 1.94 -5.23
C GLY A 344 3.21 2.30 -6.47
N ARG A 345 2.67 3.20 -7.28
CA ARG A 345 3.32 3.71 -8.48
C ARG A 345 3.43 5.22 -8.40
N ALA A 346 4.47 5.69 -7.74
CA ALA A 346 4.73 7.12 -7.53
C ALA A 346 6.22 7.41 -7.41
N VAL A 347 6.62 8.64 -7.70
CA VAL A 347 7.91 9.20 -7.29
C VAL A 347 7.63 10.38 -6.38
N ARG A 348 8.14 10.33 -5.17
CA ARG A 348 8.06 11.45 -4.22
C ARG A 348 9.38 12.19 -4.22
N HIS A 349 9.32 13.49 -4.49
CA HIS A 349 10.44 14.38 -4.30
C HIS A 349 10.37 14.98 -2.88
N LEU A 350 11.40 14.76 -2.09
CA LEU A 350 11.56 15.32 -0.75
C LEU A 350 12.56 16.48 -0.82
N THR A 351 12.12 17.65 -0.38
CA THR A 351 12.95 18.85 -0.31
C THR A 351 13.31 19.26 1.11
N THR A 352 12.62 18.65 2.10
CA THR A 352 12.90 18.85 3.52
C THR A 352 12.70 17.53 4.28
N TRP A 353 13.60 17.23 5.21
CA TRP A 353 13.51 16.08 6.11
C TRP A 353 14.26 16.37 7.41
N TYR A 354 13.65 16.14 8.56
CA TYR A 354 14.21 16.49 9.88
C TYR A 354 14.73 17.93 9.94
N ASP A 355 13.93 18.90 9.46
CA ASP A 355 14.27 20.34 9.40
C ASP A 355 15.57 20.66 8.63
N ARG A 356 15.98 19.77 7.73
CA ARG A 356 17.10 19.95 6.80
C ARG A 356 16.58 20.10 5.38
N GLU A 357 17.18 21.03 4.63
CA GLU A 357 16.99 21.09 3.18
C GLU A 357 17.70 19.89 2.54
N ILE A 358 17.01 19.16 1.71
CA ILE A 358 17.49 17.96 1.02
C ILE A 358 16.98 17.94 -0.42
N ASP A 359 17.55 17.05 -1.22
CA ASP A 359 17.08 16.76 -2.59
C ASP A 359 17.07 15.25 -2.79
N LEU A 360 15.94 14.59 -2.57
CA LEU A 360 15.86 13.15 -2.61
C LEU A 360 14.57 12.68 -3.27
N HIS A 361 14.68 11.62 -4.08
CA HIS A 361 13.53 10.96 -4.69
C HIS A 361 13.31 9.58 -4.08
N TRP A 362 12.05 9.28 -3.75
CA TRP A 362 11.59 7.94 -3.36
C TRP A 362 10.67 7.39 -4.43
N VAL A 363 11.04 6.24 -4.97
CA VAL A 363 10.26 5.50 -5.97
C VAL A 363 9.46 4.41 -5.29
N HIS A 364 8.15 4.49 -5.36
CA HIS A 364 7.25 3.45 -4.89
C HIS A 364 7.15 2.33 -5.94
N ARG A 365 6.96 1.09 -5.49
CA ARG A 365 6.96 -0.11 -6.35
C ARG A 365 5.65 -0.88 -6.23
N GLU A 366 5.18 -1.39 -7.36
CA GLU A 366 4.17 -2.44 -7.35
C GLU A 366 4.83 -3.83 -7.23
N PRO A 367 4.10 -4.85 -6.74
CA PRO A 367 4.64 -6.20 -6.60
C PRO A 367 5.27 -6.74 -7.89
N GLU A 368 4.64 -6.46 -9.03
CA GLU A 368 5.06 -6.92 -10.35
C GLU A 368 6.48 -6.45 -10.73
N ASP A 369 6.86 -5.24 -10.32
CA ASP A 369 8.18 -4.67 -10.59
C ASP A 369 9.29 -5.53 -9.95
N LEU A 370 9.13 -5.86 -8.66
CA LEU A 370 10.09 -6.66 -7.91
C LEU A 370 10.02 -8.15 -8.27
N LEU A 371 8.82 -8.71 -8.45
CA LEU A 371 8.64 -10.10 -8.84
C LEU A 371 9.29 -10.39 -10.21
N SER A 372 9.10 -9.46 -11.17
CA SER A 372 9.74 -9.57 -12.49
C SER A 372 11.27 -9.51 -12.39
N ALA A 373 11.81 -8.55 -11.62
CA ALA A 373 13.26 -8.42 -11.43
C ALA A 373 13.87 -9.64 -10.70
N MET A 374 13.22 -10.16 -9.66
CA MET A 374 13.65 -11.36 -8.93
C MET A 374 13.60 -12.62 -9.80
N THR A 375 12.53 -12.77 -10.61
CA THR A 375 12.43 -13.89 -11.57
C THR A 375 13.56 -13.80 -12.59
N ALA A 376 13.82 -12.62 -13.15
CA ALA A 376 14.92 -12.40 -14.10
C ALA A 376 16.30 -12.67 -13.48
N ALA A 377 16.47 -12.42 -12.19
CA ALA A 377 17.69 -12.75 -11.44
C ALA A 377 17.80 -14.25 -11.08
N GLY A 378 16.85 -15.10 -11.50
CA GLY A 378 16.85 -16.54 -11.28
C GLY A 378 16.41 -16.96 -9.88
N LEU A 379 15.74 -16.11 -9.13
CA LEU A 379 15.16 -16.46 -7.85
C LEU A 379 13.85 -17.23 -8.05
N VAL A 380 13.58 -18.16 -7.16
CA VAL A 380 12.39 -19.03 -7.12
C VAL A 380 11.67 -18.87 -5.78
N ASP A 381 10.53 -19.57 -5.61
CA ASP A 381 9.71 -19.51 -4.40
C ASP A 381 9.40 -18.05 -3.99
N LEU A 382 8.96 -17.26 -4.97
CA LEU A 382 8.67 -15.84 -4.75
C LEU A 382 7.41 -15.68 -3.92
N GLU A 383 7.53 -14.87 -2.88
CA GLU A 383 6.43 -14.48 -2.00
C GLU A 383 6.39 -12.96 -1.88
N TRP A 384 5.20 -12.39 -1.77
CA TRP A 384 5.07 -10.97 -1.49
C TRP A 384 3.93 -10.68 -0.53
N TYR A 385 4.08 -9.59 0.20
CA TYR A 385 3.14 -9.13 1.21
C TYR A 385 2.97 -7.62 1.11
N ARG A 386 1.73 -7.17 1.25
CA ARG A 386 1.41 -5.74 1.29
C ARG A 386 0.64 -5.45 2.57
N ARG A 387 1.10 -4.47 3.35
CA ARG A 387 0.40 -4.01 4.53
C ARG A 387 0.02 -2.54 4.43
N GLY A 388 -1.09 -2.19 5.07
CA GLY A 388 -1.49 -0.81 5.26
C GLY A 388 -0.51 -0.03 6.15
N PRO A 389 -0.57 1.32 6.10
CA PRO A 389 0.23 2.19 6.95
C PRO A 389 -0.05 1.94 8.44
N ILE A 390 0.98 2.06 9.28
CA ILE A 390 0.89 2.03 10.75
C ILE A 390 1.50 3.31 11.32
N GLY A 391 1.02 3.77 12.49
CA GLY A 391 1.52 4.98 13.13
C GLY A 391 1.44 6.21 12.21
N GLU A 392 2.58 6.86 11.99
CA GLU A 392 2.71 8.06 11.15
C GLU A 392 2.99 7.76 9.66
N GLU A 393 3.02 6.50 9.27
CA GLU A 393 3.24 6.13 7.87
C GLU A 393 2.12 6.67 6.98
N ARG A 394 2.48 7.17 5.80
CA ARG A 394 1.53 7.73 4.83
C ARG A 394 1.28 6.83 3.64
N THR A 395 2.05 5.74 3.51
CA THR A 395 2.01 4.83 2.36
C THR A 395 2.01 3.39 2.82
N GLU A 396 1.39 2.52 2.04
CA GLU A 396 1.47 1.08 2.23
C GLU A 396 2.91 0.59 2.07
N ARG A 397 3.20 -0.56 2.65
CA ARG A 397 4.50 -1.23 2.56
C ARG A 397 4.39 -2.51 1.76
N LEU A 398 5.40 -2.75 0.96
CA LEU A 398 5.55 -3.96 0.14
C LEU A 398 6.80 -4.71 0.57
N TYR A 399 6.67 -6.00 0.77
CA TYR A 399 7.78 -6.91 1.06
C TYR A 399 7.77 -8.03 0.04
N VAL A 400 8.92 -8.29 -0.58
CA VAL A 400 9.07 -9.36 -1.58
C VAL A 400 10.25 -10.22 -1.17
N LEU A 401 10.04 -11.52 -1.15
CA LEU A 401 11.02 -12.52 -0.77
C LEU A 401 11.23 -13.48 -1.95
N GLY A 402 12.46 -13.90 -2.16
CA GLY A 402 12.78 -14.90 -3.18
C GLY A 402 14.00 -15.73 -2.79
N ARG A 403 14.05 -16.98 -3.22
CA ARG A 403 15.14 -17.92 -2.90
C ARG A 403 16.04 -18.15 -4.09
N ARG A 404 17.32 -18.28 -3.83
CA ARG A 404 18.27 -18.83 -4.81
C ARG A 404 18.11 -20.34 -4.86
N PRO A 405 17.97 -20.95 -6.05
CA PRO A 405 17.92 -22.40 -6.23
C PRO A 405 19.14 -23.14 -5.65
#